data_a6f4536c68a187beb67fb050eec74acf
#
_entry.id   a6f4536c68a187beb67fb050eec74acf
#
_cell.length_a   1.000
_cell.length_b   1.000
_cell.length_c   1.000
_cell.angle_alpha   90.00
_cell.angle_beta   90.00
_cell.angle_gamma   90.00
#
_symmetry.space_group_name_H-M   'P 1'
#
loop_
_entity.id
_entity.type
_entity.pdbx_description
1 polymer ?
#
loop_
_entity_poly.entity_id
_entity_poly.type
_entity_poly.pdbx_seq_one_letter_code
_entity_poly.pdbx_strand_id
1 'polypeptide(L)'
;MALTMTQPVISPLDKYFSIVLVPGLRNSDDYHWQSFWARRFAGWRRISQRNWVQPDIENWVSAIRRELAVCPHPVILIGHSFGALASRLVVQNNPENIAGIVMVAPAEPSYFQLEEKITTTKSKTPGIVFGSHNDPLMPFGRAIYWASHWQYDIIDLGDAGHINSESGYGEWEYG
;
A
#
# COMPACT_ATOMS: atom_id res chain seq x y z
N MET A 1 18.76 22.95 -1.55
CA MET A 1 17.57 23.31 -2.35
C MET A 1 16.36 23.23 -1.43
N ALA A 2 15.67 24.34 -1.20
CA ALA A 2 14.46 24.32 -0.37
C ALA A 2 13.37 23.57 -1.16
N LEU A 3 12.80 22.52 -0.56
CA LEU A 3 11.59 21.87 -1.07
C LEU A 3 10.49 22.95 -1.14
N THR A 4 10.09 23.30 -2.33
CA THR A 4 8.95 24.19 -2.52
C THR A 4 7.72 23.43 -1.97
N MET A 5 7.29 23.80 -0.78
CA MET A 5 6.10 23.22 -0.16
C MET A 5 4.89 23.65 -1.01
N THR A 6 4.47 22.80 -1.92
CA THR A 6 3.17 22.99 -2.59
C THR A 6 2.08 22.93 -1.53
N GLN A 7 1.15 23.90 -1.56
CA GLN A 7 0.02 23.92 -0.62
C GLN A 7 -0.77 22.59 -0.74
N PRO A 8 -1.18 22.00 0.39
CA PRO A 8 -2.00 20.80 0.35
C PRO A 8 -3.28 21.03 -0.43
N VAL A 9 -3.67 20.05 -1.22
CA VAL A 9 -4.91 20.09 -2.01
C VAL A 9 -5.90 19.07 -1.49
N ILE A 10 -7.19 19.34 -1.75
CA ILE A 10 -8.27 18.37 -1.52
C ILE A 10 -8.36 17.50 -2.76
N SER A 11 -8.26 16.19 -2.60
CA SER A 11 -8.46 15.26 -3.70
C SER A 11 -9.94 15.18 -4.08
N PRO A 12 -10.30 15.10 -5.36
CA PRO A 12 -11.67 14.81 -5.76
C PRO A 12 -12.23 13.51 -5.17
N LEU A 13 -11.36 12.56 -4.82
CA LEU A 13 -11.72 11.30 -4.17
C LEU A 13 -12.22 11.49 -2.74
N ASP A 14 -11.73 12.52 -2.03
CA ASP A 14 -12.03 12.75 -0.60
C ASP A 14 -13.54 12.96 -0.35
N LYS A 15 -14.29 13.29 -1.39
CA LYS A 15 -15.75 13.41 -1.32
C LYS A 15 -16.45 12.06 -1.15
N TYR A 16 -15.86 10.98 -1.65
CA TYR A 16 -16.49 9.67 -1.75
C TYR A 16 -15.76 8.59 -0.95
N PHE A 17 -14.47 8.75 -0.75
CA PHE A 17 -13.60 7.75 -0.14
C PHE A 17 -12.66 8.38 0.88
N SER A 18 -12.32 7.61 1.89
CA SER A 18 -11.18 7.88 2.76
C SER A 18 -9.98 7.13 2.21
N ILE A 19 -8.85 7.82 2.02
CA ILE A 19 -7.62 7.19 1.54
C ILE A 19 -6.70 6.93 2.73
N VAL A 20 -6.21 5.71 2.86
CA VAL A 20 -5.29 5.31 3.93
C VAL A 20 -4.01 4.75 3.32
N LEU A 21 -2.90 5.45 3.54
CA LEU A 21 -1.56 5.05 3.15
C LEU A 21 -0.97 4.07 4.17
N VAL A 22 -0.46 2.95 3.69
CA VAL A 22 0.09 1.89 4.53
C VAL A 22 1.55 1.63 4.14
N PRO A 23 2.51 2.26 4.83
CA PRO A 23 3.94 2.05 4.59
C PRO A 23 4.41 0.62 4.87
N GLY A 24 5.50 0.24 4.23
CA GLY A 24 6.20 -1.01 4.50
C GLY A 24 7.12 -0.96 5.71
N LEU A 25 8.03 -1.94 5.79
CA LEU A 25 9.09 -1.96 6.81
C LEU A 25 9.94 -0.70 6.73
N ARG A 26 10.44 -0.25 7.89
CA ARG A 26 11.22 0.98 8.09
C ARG A 26 10.45 2.26 7.77
N ASN A 27 9.12 2.16 7.58
CA ASN A 27 8.27 3.29 7.20
C ASN A 27 8.61 3.82 5.79
N SER A 28 7.93 4.84 5.33
CA SER A 28 8.29 5.59 4.12
C SER A 28 9.02 6.84 4.53
N ASP A 29 10.28 7.00 4.06
CA ASP A 29 11.09 8.18 4.31
C ASP A 29 10.47 9.45 3.68
N ASP A 30 11.07 10.62 3.94
CA ASP A 30 10.55 11.90 3.50
C ASP A 30 10.53 12.06 1.96
N TYR A 31 11.34 11.29 1.24
CA TYR A 31 11.46 11.31 -0.21
C TYR A 31 10.66 10.20 -0.90
N HIS A 32 9.97 9.37 -0.14
CA HIS A 32 9.12 8.31 -0.66
C HIS A 32 7.78 8.87 -1.15
N TRP A 33 7.23 8.32 -2.24
CA TRP A 33 5.96 8.77 -2.84
C TRP A 33 4.80 8.82 -1.83
N GLN A 34 4.69 7.88 -0.88
CA GLN A 34 3.65 7.94 0.15
C GLN A 34 3.80 9.17 1.06
N SER A 35 5.02 9.58 1.34
CA SER A 35 5.28 10.78 2.14
C SER A 35 4.97 12.05 1.35
N PHE A 36 5.25 12.07 0.04
CA PHE A 36 4.82 13.16 -0.84
C PHE A 36 3.30 13.26 -0.91
N TRP A 37 2.60 12.15 -1.12
CA TRP A 37 1.15 12.13 -1.19
C TRP A 37 0.49 12.53 0.13
N ALA A 38 1.01 12.05 1.27
CA ALA A 38 0.52 12.46 2.58
C ALA A 38 0.63 13.97 2.83
N ARG A 39 1.68 14.61 2.29
CA ARG A 39 1.83 16.08 2.35
C ARG A 39 0.98 16.81 1.31
N ARG A 40 0.80 16.19 0.14
CA ARG A 40 0.07 16.77 -0.99
C ARG A 40 -1.44 16.78 -0.80
N PHE A 41 -2.00 15.71 -0.23
CA PHE A 41 -3.43 15.52 -0.09
C PHE A 41 -3.84 15.62 1.38
N ALA A 42 -4.47 16.75 1.75
CA ALA A 42 -4.79 17.07 3.14
C ALA A 42 -5.76 16.07 3.80
N GLY A 43 -6.64 15.42 3.01
CA GLY A 43 -7.60 14.43 3.49
C GLY A 43 -7.05 13.01 3.63
N TRP A 44 -5.86 12.73 3.08
CA TRP A 44 -5.30 11.38 3.07
C TRP A 44 -4.65 11.06 4.41
N ARG A 45 -4.98 9.91 4.93
CA ARG A 45 -4.49 9.42 6.21
C ARG A 45 -3.30 8.48 5.99
N ARG A 46 -2.47 8.37 6.99
CA ARG A 46 -1.35 7.41 6.99
C ARG A 46 -1.37 6.68 8.32
N ILE A 47 -1.24 5.36 8.31
CA ILE A 47 -1.16 4.59 9.55
C ILE A 47 0.03 5.05 10.40
N SER A 48 -0.11 4.94 11.70
CA SER A 48 0.95 5.22 12.67
C SER A 48 1.14 4.02 13.60
N GLN A 49 2.41 3.71 13.90
CA GLN A 49 2.80 2.68 14.84
C GLN A 49 4.17 2.97 15.45
N ARG A 50 4.52 2.27 16.52
CA ARG A 50 5.77 2.51 17.26
C ARG A 50 6.96 1.78 16.66
N ASN A 51 6.75 0.59 16.12
CA ASN A 51 7.83 -0.27 15.63
C ASN A 51 7.65 -0.53 14.12
N TRP A 52 8.54 0.02 13.33
CA TRP A 52 8.57 -0.14 11.88
C TRP A 52 9.63 -1.13 11.40
N VAL A 53 10.48 -1.62 12.31
CA VAL A 53 11.66 -2.43 11.95
C VAL A 53 11.34 -3.93 11.97
N GLN A 54 10.59 -4.38 12.97
CA GLN A 54 10.22 -5.80 13.06
C GLN A 54 9.00 -6.11 12.18
N PRO A 55 9.07 -7.16 11.34
CA PRO A 55 7.99 -7.53 10.43
C PRO A 55 6.86 -8.30 11.15
N ASP A 56 6.31 -7.71 12.19
CA ASP A 56 5.13 -8.24 12.87
C ASP A 56 3.87 -7.72 12.18
N ILE A 57 3.25 -8.57 11.38
CA ILE A 57 2.09 -8.22 10.56
C ILE A 57 0.90 -7.73 11.41
N GLU A 58 0.75 -8.22 12.64
CA GLU A 58 -0.36 -7.85 13.52
C GLU A 58 -0.26 -6.39 13.97
N ASN A 59 0.96 -5.84 14.09
CA ASN A 59 1.15 -4.41 14.37
C ASN A 59 0.60 -3.54 13.23
N TRP A 60 0.86 -3.94 11.96
CA TRP A 60 0.30 -3.25 10.79
C TRP A 60 -1.21 -3.40 10.71
N VAL A 61 -1.72 -4.63 10.88
CA VAL A 61 -3.17 -4.89 10.87
C VAL A 61 -3.88 -4.06 11.92
N SER A 62 -3.33 -4.01 13.14
CA SER A 62 -3.88 -3.19 14.24
C SER A 62 -3.86 -1.69 13.91
N ALA A 63 -2.78 -1.20 13.28
CA ALA A 63 -2.67 0.19 12.86
C ALA A 63 -3.69 0.54 11.77
N ILE A 64 -3.85 -0.34 10.77
CA ILE A 64 -4.87 -0.17 9.72
C ILE A 64 -6.27 -0.11 10.35
N ARG A 65 -6.59 -1.04 11.24
CA ARG A 65 -7.92 -1.09 11.90
C ARG A 65 -8.23 0.17 12.70
N ARG A 66 -7.23 0.78 13.35
CA ARG A 66 -7.42 2.06 14.05
C ARG A 66 -7.80 3.18 13.09
N GLU A 67 -7.18 3.23 11.90
CA GLU A 67 -7.55 4.23 10.89
C GLU A 67 -8.94 3.95 10.29
N LEU A 68 -9.27 2.68 9.99
CA LEU A 68 -10.60 2.31 9.51
C LEU A 68 -11.72 2.74 10.46
N ALA A 69 -11.49 2.64 11.77
CA ALA A 69 -12.48 2.98 12.78
C ALA A 69 -12.84 4.48 12.82
N VAL A 70 -12.00 5.35 12.27
CA VAL A 70 -12.20 6.81 12.28
C VAL A 70 -12.42 7.41 10.88
N CYS A 71 -12.40 6.58 9.84
CA CYS A 71 -12.67 7.02 8.48
C CYS A 71 -14.16 7.27 8.26
N PRO A 72 -14.56 8.47 7.78
CA PRO A 72 -15.97 8.80 7.58
C PRO A 72 -16.59 8.17 6.33
N HIS A 73 -15.78 7.75 5.37
CA HIS A 73 -16.19 7.19 4.07
C HIS A 73 -15.60 5.79 3.86
N PRO A 74 -16.13 5.00 2.90
CA PRO A 74 -15.51 3.75 2.49
C PRO A 74 -14.04 3.95 2.14
N VAL A 75 -13.17 3.03 2.56
CA VAL A 75 -11.73 3.22 2.53
C VAL A 75 -11.11 2.60 1.28
N ILE A 76 -10.18 3.32 0.66
CA ILE A 76 -9.20 2.75 -0.26
C ILE A 76 -7.87 2.64 0.49
N LEU A 77 -7.37 1.41 0.65
CA LEU A 77 -6.06 1.15 1.23
C LEU A 77 -5.00 1.23 0.13
N ILE A 78 -3.94 2.01 0.35
CA ILE A 78 -2.80 2.10 -0.57
C ILE A 78 -1.56 1.64 0.18
N GLY A 79 -1.21 0.36 -0.01
CA GLY A 79 -0.11 -0.28 0.69
C GLY A 79 1.14 -0.39 -0.17
N HIS A 80 2.31 -0.22 0.45
CA HIS A 80 3.62 -0.44 -0.14
C HIS A 80 4.32 -1.61 0.54
N SER A 81 4.93 -2.51 -0.23
CA SER A 81 5.80 -3.57 0.28
C SER A 81 5.08 -4.45 1.34
N PHE A 82 5.65 -4.57 2.54
CA PHE A 82 5.05 -5.26 3.67
C PHE A 82 3.68 -4.66 4.09
N GLY A 83 3.52 -3.33 3.93
CA GLY A 83 2.24 -2.66 4.14
C GLY A 83 1.15 -3.09 3.16
N ALA A 84 1.53 -3.47 1.94
CA ALA A 84 0.60 -4.06 0.97
C ALA A 84 0.10 -5.44 1.44
N LEU A 85 0.98 -6.28 2.00
CA LEU A 85 0.58 -7.57 2.58
C LEU A 85 -0.38 -7.39 3.76
N ALA A 86 -0.09 -6.45 4.65
CA ALA A 86 -0.97 -6.14 5.77
C ALA A 86 -2.34 -5.65 5.31
N SER A 87 -2.38 -4.79 4.29
CA SER A 87 -3.61 -4.31 3.67
C SER A 87 -4.41 -5.48 3.08
N ARG A 88 -3.74 -6.42 2.37
CA ARG A 88 -4.38 -7.62 1.84
C ARG A 88 -4.95 -8.51 2.94
N LEU A 89 -4.24 -8.68 4.05
CA LEU A 89 -4.69 -9.48 5.19
C LEU A 89 -5.94 -8.87 5.85
N VAL A 90 -5.99 -7.54 5.96
CA VAL A 90 -7.19 -6.84 6.47
C VAL A 90 -8.37 -7.02 5.53
N VAL A 91 -8.18 -6.82 4.23
CA VAL A 91 -9.23 -7.01 3.20
C VAL A 91 -9.76 -8.44 3.20
N GLN A 92 -8.88 -9.42 3.34
CA GLN A 92 -9.23 -10.83 3.36
C GLN A 92 -10.15 -11.19 4.55
N ASN A 93 -9.91 -10.60 5.71
CA ASN A 93 -10.58 -10.95 6.96
C ASN A 93 -11.75 -10.04 7.32
N ASN A 94 -11.81 -8.83 6.77
CA ASN A 94 -12.86 -7.87 7.10
C ASN A 94 -13.05 -6.84 5.97
N PRO A 95 -13.69 -7.24 4.87
CA PRO A 95 -13.87 -6.38 3.70
C PRO A 95 -14.92 -5.28 3.88
N GLU A 96 -15.68 -5.27 4.99
CA GLU A 96 -16.68 -4.25 5.26
C GLU A 96 -16.01 -2.88 5.38
N ASN A 97 -16.60 -1.87 4.78
CA ASN A 97 -16.09 -0.50 4.73
C ASN A 97 -14.78 -0.31 3.93
N ILE A 98 -14.31 -1.32 3.20
CA ILE A 98 -13.15 -1.18 2.28
C ILE A 98 -13.66 -1.23 0.84
N ALA A 99 -13.54 -0.09 0.15
CA ALA A 99 -13.98 0.07 -1.23
C ALA A 99 -12.97 -0.44 -2.26
N GLY A 100 -11.69 -0.45 -1.91
CA GLY A 100 -10.63 -0.88 -2.81
C GLY A 100 -9.28 -1.05 -2.13
N ILE A 101 -8.36 -1.73 -2.81
CA ILE A 101 -6.99 -1.90 -2.37
C ILE A 101 -6.03 -1.64 -3.54
N VAL A 102 -5.00 -0.84 -3.29
CA VAL A 102 -3.88 -0.62 -4.20
C VAL A 102 -2.63 -1.16 -3.53
N MET A 103 -1.99 -2.12 -4.16
CA MET A 103 -0.79 -2.78 -3.67
C MET A 103 0.39 -2.38 -4.56
N VAL A 104 1.29 -1.58 -4.02
CA VAL A 104 2.48 -1.09 -4.75
C VAL A 104 3.69 -1.89 -4.31
N ALA A 105 4.35 -2.55 -5.23
CA ALA A 105 5.49 -3.42 -4.97
C ALA A 105 5.27 -4.30 -3.72
N PRO A 106 4.19 -5.09 -3.64
CA PRO A 106 3.96 -5.94 -2.48
C PRO A 106 5.17 -6.86 -2.27
N ALA A 107 5.53 -7.10 -1.01
CA ALA A 107 6.56 -8.09 -0.71
C ALA A 107 6.04 -9.52 -0.93
N GLU A 108 6.93 -10.46 -1.26
CA GLU A 108 6.57 -11.88 -1.36
C GLU A 108 6.26 -12.43 0.05
N PRO A 109 5.07 -12.99 0.29
CA PRO A 109 4.66 -13.49 1.60
C PRO A 109 5.64 -14.49 2.22
N SER A 110 6.26 -15.35 1.40
CA SER A 110 7.21 -16.37 1.88
C SER A 110 8.46 -15.79 2.53
N TYR A 111 8.88 -14.60 2.15
CA TYR A 111 10.04 -13.94 2.77
C TYR A 111 9.79 -13.55 4.23
N PHE A 112 8.52 -13.50 4.63
CA PHE A 112 8.08 -13.13 5.97
C PHE A 112 7.29 -14.24 6.69
N GLN A 113 7.32 -15.47 6.15
CA GLN A 113 6.58 -16.63 6.71
C GLN A 113 5.07 -16.34 6.83
N LEU A 114 4.51 -15.67 5.81
CA LEU A 114 3.11 -15.27 5.79
C LEU A 114 2.25 -16.09 4.80
N GLU A 115 2.79 -17.16 4.20
CA GLU A 115 2.09 -17.97 3.18
C GLU A 115 0.80 -18.59 3.69
N GLU A 116 0.77 -18.94 4.98
CA GLU A 116 -0.42 -19.51 5.60
C GLU A 116 -1.46 -18.43 5.97
N LYS A 117 -1.01 -17.19 6.19
CA LYS A 117 -1.88 -16.06 6.53
C LYS A 117 -2.45 -15.36 5.29
N ILE A 118 -1.63 -15.17 4.28
CA ILE A 118 -2.02 -14.53 3.02
C ILE A 118 -2.50 -15.62 2.05
N THR A 119 -3.79 -15.75 1.92
CA THR A 119 -4.38 -16.83 1.11
C THR A 119 -4.51 -16.43 -0.36
N THR A 120 -4.56 -17.44 -1.24
CA THR A 120 -4.86 -17.29 -2.67
C THR A 120 -6.36 -17.08 -2.95
N THR A 121 -7.17 -16.92 -1.92
CA THR A 121 -8.62 -16.75 -2.06
C THR A 121 -8.94 -15.47 -2.83
N LYS A 122 -9.83 -15.59 -3.81
CA LYS A 122 -10.37 -14.45 -4.55
C LYS A 122 -10.87 -13.36 -3.59
N SER A 123 -10.50 -12.14 -3.87
CA SER A 123 -10.99 -10.98 -3.13
C SER A 123 -12.41 -10.60 -3.57
N LYS A 124 -13.23 -10.19 -2.61
CA LYS A 124 -14.51 -9.52 -2.89
C LYS A 124 -14.33 -8.01 -3.11
N THR A 125 -13.25 -7.45 -2.58
CA THR A 125 -12.88 -6.05 -2.74
C THR A 125 -12.04 -5.91 -4.02
N PRO A 126 -12.35 -4.97 -4.91
CA PRO A 126 -11.55 -4.71 -6.10
C PRO A 126 -10.15 -4.24 -5.72
N GLY A 127 -9.16 -4.59 -6.55
CA GLY A 127 -7.78 -4.23 -6.27
C GLY A 127 -6.90 -4.10 -7.49
N ILE A 128 -5.78 -3.41 -7.32
CA ILE A 128 -4.74 -3.22 -8.34
C ILE A 128 -3.39 -3.54 -7.68
N VAL A 129 -2.53 -4.24 -8.42
CA VAL A 129 -1.14 -4.50 -8.05
C VAL A 129 -0.22 -3.77 -9.03
N PHE A 130 0.67 -2.94 -8.53
CA PHE A 130 1.79 -2.38 -9.29
C PHE A 130 3.01 -3.25 -9.08
N GLY A 131 3.51 -3.85 -10.15
CA GLY A 131 4.66 -4.75 -10.12
C GLY A 131 5.85 -4.22 -10.94
N SER A 132 7.04 -4.70 -10.61
CA SER A 132 8.30 -4.35 -11.25
C SER A 132 9.11 -5.60 -11.56
N HIS A 133 9.81 -5.61 -12.72
CA HIS A 133 10.57 -6.76 -13.17
C HIS A 133 11.83 -7.01 -12.34
N ASN A 134 12.43 -5.96 -11.81
CA ASN A 134 13.67 -5.99 -11.04
C ASN A 134 13.47 -5.72 -9.54
N ASP A 135 12.27 -5.94 -9.02
CA ASP A 135 11.99 -5.83 -7.59
C ASP A 135 12.68 -6.99 -6.84
N PRO A 136 13.59 -6.69 -5.88
CA PRO A 136 14.27 -7.73 -5.12
C PRO A 136 13.38 -8.46 -4.11
N LEU A 137 12.21 -7.88 -3.77
CA LEU A 137 11.30 -8.43 -2.75
C LEU A 137 10.07 -9.11 -3.34
N MET A 138 9.84 -9.00 -4.64
CA MET A 138 8.73 -9.64 -5.34
C MET A 138 9.11 -9.96 -6.78
N PRO A 139 9.53 -11.19 -7.10
CA PRO A 139 9.71 -11.60 -8.50
C PRO A 139 8.43 -11.33 -9.30
N PHE A 140 8.54 -10.69 -10.46
CA PHE A 140 7.38 -10.23 -11.23
C PHE A 140 6.39 -11.35 -11.57
N GLY A 141 6.88 -12.56 -11.88
CA GLY A 141 6.02 -13.73 -12.06
C GLY A 141 5.19 -14.08 -10.81
N ARG A 142 5.72 -13.81 -9.61
CA ARG A 142 4.99 -14.00 -8.35
C ARG A 142 3.94 -12.89 -8.14
N ALA A 143 4.25 -11.66 -8.55
CA ALA A 143 3.26 -10.58 -8.54
C ALA A 143 2.05 -10.93 -9.43
N ILE A 144 2.29 -11.45 -10.64
CA ILE A 144 1.25 -11.96 -11.54
C ILE A 144 0.47 -13.11 -10.89
N TYR A 145 1.17 -14.08 -10.28
CA TYR A 145 0.56 -15.20 -9.60
C TYR A 145 -0.43 -14.73 -8.52
N TRP A 146 0.00 -13.85 -7.62
CA TRP A 146 -0.84 -13.36 -6.55
C TRP A 146 -2.01 -12.51 -7.07
N ALA A 147 -1.77 -11.56 -7.97
CA ALA A 147 -2.81 -10.71 -8.56
C ALA A 147 -3.89 -11.57 -9.23
N SER A 148 -3.48 -12.57 -10.00
CA SER A 148 -4.40 -13.49 -10.70
C SER A 148 -5.31 -14.26 -9.74
N HIS A 149 -4.77 -14.80 -8.64
CA HIS A 149 -5.55 -15.53 -7.64
C HIS A 149 -6.52 -14.62 -6.88
N TRP A 150 -6.07 -13.40 -6.53
CA TRP A 150 -6.94 -12.41 -5.87
C TRP A 150 -7.95 -11.78 -6.81
N GLN A 151 -7.79 -11.97 -8.13
CA GLN A 151 -8.54 -11.29 -9.19
C GLN A 151 -8.36 -9.77 -9.12
N TYR A 152 -7.12 -9.33 -8.92
CA TYR A 152 -6.70 -7.95 -9.02
C TYR A 152 -6.11 -7.67 -10.39
N ASP A 153 -6.30 -6.45 -10.87
CA ASP A 153 -5.56 -5.97 -12.03
C ASP A 153 -4.08 -5.83 -11.69
N ILE A 154 -3.20 -6.09 -12.66
CA ILE A 154 -1.78 -5.87 -12.52
C ILE A 154 -1.31 -4.81 -13.50
N ILE A 155 -0.53 -3.86 -12.99
CA ILE A 155 0.12 -2.81 -13.77
C ILE A 155 1.62 -3.07 -13.74
N ASP A 156 2.16 -3.28 -14.93
CA ASP A 156 3.57 -3.52 -15.16
C ASP A 156 4.31 -2.18 -15.32
N LEU A 157 5.21 -1.88 -14.39
CA LEU A 157 6.05 -0.67 -14.42
C LEU A 157 7.44 -0.91 -15.02
N GLY A 158 7.69 -2.09 -15.61
CA GLY A 158 9.01 -2.45 -16.14
C GLY A 158 10.05 -2.56 -15.01
N ASP A 159 11.25 -2.06 -15.24
CA ASP A 159 12.37 -2.08 -14.29
C ASP A 159 12.28 -0.92 -13.29
N ALA A 160 11.29 -0.94 -12.42
CA ALA A 160 10.99 0.12 -11.47
C ALA A 160 11.58 -0.09 -10.06
N GLY A 161 12.44 -1.11 -9.88
CA GLY A 161 12.99 -1.48 -8.58
C GLY A 161 11.88 -1.85 -7.59
N HIS A 162 12.05 -1.50 -6.32
CA HIS A 162 11.04 -1.71 -5.28
C HIS A 162 10.02 -0.56 -5.17
N ILE A 163 9.94 0.29 -6.19
CA ILE A 163 9.01 1.43 -6.30
C ILE A 163 9.05 2.28 -5.02
N ASN A 164 10.24 2.67 -4.61
CA ASN A 164 10.53 3.46 -3.40
C ASN A 164 11.43 4.65 -3.72
N SER A 165 11.84 5.41 -2.71
CA SER A 165 12.74 6.55 -2.87
C SER A 165 14.08 6.16 -3.50
N GLU A 166 14.66 5.02 -3.14
CA GLU A 166 15.93 4.51 -3.71
C GLU A 166 15.80 4.16 -5.19
N SER A 167 14.60 3.78 -5.64
CA SER A 167 14.29 3.49 -7.03
C SER A 167 13.88 4.73 -7.84
N GLY A 168 13.94 5.92 -7.24
CA GLY A 168 13.56 7.19 -7.89
C GLY A 168 12.08 7.53 -7.82
N TYR A 169 11.29 6.79 -7.06
CA TYR A 169 9.86 7.06 -6.87
C TYR A 169 9.64 7.99 -5.66
N GLY A 170 9.88 9.30 -5.90
CA GLY A 170 9.55 10.39 -5.00
C GLY A 170 8.16 10.96 -5.30
N GLU A 171 8.10 12.10 -6.00
CA GLU A 171 6.85 12.70 -6.46
C GLU A 171 6.22 11.87 -7.59
N TRP A 172 5.74 10.70 -7.31
CA TRP A 172 5.14 9.83 -8.32
C TRP A 172 3.78 10.37 -8.78
N GLU A 173 3.79 11.25 -9.79
CA GLU A 173 2.60 11.97 -10.28
C GLU A 173 1.59 11.06 -11.00
N TYR A 174 2.03 9.91 -11.51
CA TYR A 174 1.22 8.99 -12.31
C TYR A 174 0.79 7.71 -11.57
N GLY A 175 1.02 7.66 -10.26
CA GLY A 175 0.60 6.55 -9.42
C GLY A 175 -0.87 6.55 -9.00
#